data_7ca064319ddf22f92b3d0bd0a5743358
#
_entry.id   7ca064319ddf22f92b3d0bd0a5743358
#
_cell.length_a   1.000
_cell.length_b   1.000
_cell.length_c   1.000
_cell.angle_alpha   90.00
_cell.angle_beta   90.00
_cell.angle_gamma   90.00
#
_symmetry.space_group_name_H-M   'P 1'
#
loop_
_entity.id
_entity.type
_entity.pdbx_description
1 polymer ?
#
loop_
_entity_poly.entity_id
_entity_poly.type
_entity_poly.pdbx_seq_one_letter_code
_entity_poly.pdbx_strand_id
1 'polypeptide(L)'
;MEHRSNDGMADVNSYCLTGHAKRTLLAEMNLVTEEEKIADMLRHDDLIEKTMFYSENIKRHVDELTSFLAPEKYKQIRERMQQRGFRHGFACLFYGGPGTGKTETVYQLARQTGRDIMVVDVPQIKSKWVGDSEKNIKALFDRYREQVRRCELAPILLFNEADAIISTRKNGATNAVDKMENTIQTIILQEMET
;
A
#
# COMPACT_ATOMS: atom_id res chain seq x y z
N MET A 1 -3.17 5.75 -28.29
CA MET A 1 -3.86 4.48 -28.58
C MET A 1 -2.80 3.45 -28.90
N GLU A 2 -2.76 2.36 -28.20
CA GLU A 2 -1.84 1.25 -28.45
C GLU A 2 -2.63 0.06 -28.97
N HIS A 3 -2.06 -0.63 -29.96
CA HIS A 3 -2.66 -1.84 -30.52
C HIS A 3 -2.32 -3.03 -29.62
N ARG A 4 -3.33 -3.72 -29.11
CA ARG A 4 -3.15 -4.94 -28.34
C ARG A 4 -3.43 -6.14 -29.24
N SER A 5 -2.40 -6.93 -29.54
CA SER A 5 -2.57 -8.27 -30.07
C SER A 5 -2.81 -9.22 -28.90
N ASN A 6 -3.94 -9.93 -28.92
CA ASN A 6 -4.22 -11.00 -27.97
C ASN A 6 -4.20 -12.32 -28.74
N ASP A 7 -3.54 -13.34 -28.19
CA ASP A 7 -3.38 -14.64 -28.84
C ASP A 7 -4.73 -15.29 -29.15
N GLY A 8 -4.96 -15.60 -30.43
CA GLY A 8 -5.85 -16.64 -30.86
C GLY A 8 -7.19 -16.28 -31.49
N MET A 9 -7.69 -15.06 -31.42
CA MET A 9 -8.79 -14.49 -32.24
C MET A 9 -8.88 -12.99 -31.95
N ALA A 10 -7.85 -12.28 -32.34
CA ALA A 10 -7.81 -10.85 -32.16
C ALA A 10 -8.72 -10.19 -33.20
N ASP A 11 -9.69 -9.45 -32.70
CA ASP A 11 -10.34 -8.43 -33.48
C ASP A 11 -9.26 -7.41 -33.89
N VAL A 12 -8.80 -7.47 -35.14
CA VAL A 12 -7.63 -6.73 -35.66
C VAL A 12 -7.79 -5.20 -35.48
N ASN A 13 -8.98 -4.73 -35.08
CA ASN A 13 -9.34 -3.33 -34.89
C ASN A 13 -9.63 -2.94 -33.44
N SER A 14 -9.28 -3.76 -32.45
CA SER A 14 -9.50 -3.36 -31.05
C SER A 14 -8.37 -2.46 -30.56
N TYR A 15 -8.71 -1.24 -30.14
CA TYR A 15 -7.80 -0.26 -29.55
C TYR A 15 -8.10 -0.10 -28.08
N CYS A 16 -7.05 -0.12 -27.25
CA CYS A 16 -7.17 0.24 -25.83
C CYS A 16 -6.60 1.63 -25.60
N LEU A 17 -7.24 2.39 -24.75
CA LEU A 17 -6.66 3.63 -24.23
C LEU A 17 -5.45 3.31 -23.35
N THR A 18 -4.37 4.07 -23.53
CA THR A 18 -3.23 4.02 -22.60
C THR A 18 -3.67 4.40 -21.20
N GLY A 19 -2.95 3.94 -20.18
CA GLY A 19 -3.24 4.30 -18.78
C GLY A 19 -3.24 5.82 -18.56
N HIS A 20 -2.40 6.56 -19.29
CA HIS A 20 -2.39 8.02 -19.23
C HIS A 20 -3.66 8.63 -19.87
N ALA A 21 -4.05 8.18 -21.07
CA ALA A 21 -5.26 8.67 -21.75
C ALA A 21 -6.54 8.35 -20.94
N LYS A 22 -6.60 7.16 -20.31
CA LYS A 22 -7.71 6.82 -19.40
C LYS A 22 -7.79 7.80 -18.24
N ARG A 23 -6.68 8.08 -17.56
CA ARG A 23 -6.65 9.01 -16.41
C ARG A 23 -7.08 10.41 -16.82
N THR A 24 -6.58 10.93 -17.95
CA THR A 24 -6.93 12.28 -18.43
C THR A 24 -8.42 12.37 -18.75
N LEU A 25 -8.95 11.42 -19.52
CA LEU A 25 -10.36 11.40 -19.91
C LEU A 25 -11.30 11.19 -18.72
N LEU A 26 -10.93 10.30 -17.77
CA LEU A 26 -11.74 10.02 -16.59
C LEU A 26 -11.70 11.17 -15.57
N ALA A 27 -10.57 11.88 -15.47
CA ALA A 27 -10.47 13.09 -14.66
C ALA A 27 -11.38 14.21 -15.20
N GLU A 28 -11.41 14.42 -16.52
CA GLU A 28 -12.31 15.38 -17.16
C GLU A 28 -13.80 15.02 -16.97
N MET A 29 -14.12 13.73 -16.89
CA MET A 29 -15.47 13.21 -16.68
C MET A 29 -15.85 13.05 -15.19
N ASN A 30 -14.96 13.37 -14.25
CA ASN A 30 -15.11 13.10 -12.81
C ASN A 30 -15.40 11.62 -12.48
N LEU A 31 -14.95 10.69 -13.32
CA LEU A 31 -15.11 9.25 -13.12
C LEU A 31 -13.85 8.68 -12.49
N VAL A 32 -13.97 8.20 -11.28
CA VAL A 32 -12.90 7.48 -10.56
C VAL A 32 -12.84 6.05 -11.08
N THR A 33 -11.67 5.58 -11.49
CA THR A 33 -11.50 4.17 -11.92
C THR A 33 -11.68 3.22 -10.73
N GLU A 34 -12.14 2.00 -10.98
CA GLU A 34 -12.27 0.97 -9.93
C GLU A 34 -10.94 0.70 -9.21
N GLU A 35 -9.82 0.83 -9.93
CA GLU A 35 -8.46 0.68 -9.38
C GLU A 35 -8.09 1.84 -8.44
N GLU A 36 -8.62 3.04 -8.66
CA GLU A 36 -8.41 4.20 -7.78
C GLU A 36 -9.19 4.09 -6.47
N LYS A 37 -10.26 3.29 -6.44
CA LYS A 37 -11.07 3.06 -5.23
C LYS A 37 -10.43 2.06 -4.25
N ILE A 38 -9.36 1.37 -4.63
CA ILE A 38 -8.71 0.35 -3.82
C ILE A 38 -7.71 0.95 -2.84
N ALA A 39 -7.07 2.06 -3.21
CA ALA A 39 -6.08 2.73 -2.38
C ALA A 39 -6.12 4.23 -2.62
N ASP A 40 -6.31 4.97 -1.54
CA ASP A 40 -6.32 6.43 -1.56
C ASP A 40 -4.92 6.97 -1.27
N MET A 41 -4.51 7.96 -2.08
CA MET A 41 -3.28 8.71 -1.81
C MET A 41 -3.61 9.96 -1.01
N LEU A 42 -3.10 10.04 0.21
CA LEU A 42 -3.18 11.20 1.07
C LEU A 42 -1.84 11.93 1.05
N ARG A 43 -1.87 13.21 0.74
CA ARG A 43 -0.67 14.05 0.79
C ARG A 43 -0.37 14.42 2.23
N HIS A 44 0.90 14.41 2.58
CA HIS A 44 1.35 14.79 3.93
C HIS A 44 0.94 16.23 4.31
N ASP A 45 0.88 17.15 3.33
CA ASP A 45 0.45 18.54 3.53
C ASP A 45 -1.04 18.68 3.86
N ASP A 46 -1.87 17.74 3.37
CA ASP A 46 -3.32 17.76 3.60
C ASP A 46 -3.70 17.13 4.96
N LEU A 47 -2.74 16.50 5.65
CA LEU A 47 -2.98 15.88 6.95
C LEU A 47 -3.06 16.93 8.05
N ILE A 48 -4.12 16.87 8.84
CA ILE A 48 -4.32 17.78 9.97
C ILE A 48 -3.38 17.39 11.11
N GLU A 49 -2.66 18.38 11.66
CA GLU A 49 -1.84 18.17 12.83
C GLU A 49 -2.70 17.90 14.06
N LYS A 50 -2.38 16.82 14.76
CA LYS A 50 -3.04 16.44 16.01
C LYS A 50 -2.02 16.13 17.09
N THR A 51 -2.28 16.61 18.28
CA THR A 51 -1.48 16.26 19.45
C THR A 51 -1.81 14.84 19.89
N MET A 52 -0.81 13.98 19.88
CA MET A 52 -0.94 12.60 20.32
C MET A 52 -0.40 12.42 21.74
N PHE A 53 -1.13 11.66 22.55
CA PHE A 53 -0.72 11.34 23.91
C PHE A 53 -0.34 9.86 24.00
N TYR A 54 0.92 9.60 24.24
CA TYR A 54 1.46 8.25 24.34
C TYR A 54 1.98 7.98 25.75
N SER A 55 1.97 6.72 26.18
CA SER A 55 2.81 6.30 27.30
C SER A 55 4.28 6.48 26.93
N GLU A 56 5.15 6.64 27.92
CA GLU A 56 6.58 6.89 27.73
C GLU A 56 7.25 5.85 26.82
N ASN A 57 6.88 4.58 27.00
CA ASN A 57 7.41 3.49 26.18
C ASN A 57 6.97 3.60 24.70
N ILE A 58 5.69 3.87 24.45
CA ILE A 58 5.16 4.02 23.09
C ILE A 58 5.76 5.26 22.44
N LYS A 59 5.85 6.38 23.18
CA LYS A 59 6.46 7.61 22.69
C LYS A 59 7.87 7.37 22.18
N ARG A 60 8.71 6.67 22.93
CA ARG A 60 10.07 6.35 22.50
C ARG A 60 10.10 5.57 21.18
N HIS A 61 9.26 4.55 21.01
CA HIS A 61 9.20 3.81 19.75
C HIS A 61 8.70 4.66 18.58
N VAL A 62 7.74 5.55 18.81
CA VAL A 62 7.26 6.48 17.77
C VAL A 62 8.35 7.48 17.41
N ASP A 63 9.08 8.03 18.38
CA ASP A 63 10.20 8.94 18.16
C ASP A 63 11.35 8.27 17.40
N GLU A 64 11.68 7.01 17.74
CA GLU A 64 12.65 6.19 17.00
C GLU A 64 12.21 5.98 15.57
N LEU A 65 10.95 5.59 15.34
CA LEU A 65 10.41 5.38 13.99
C LEU A 65 10.40 6.68 13.18
N THR A 66 10.01 7.80 13.78
CA THR A 66 10.09 9.12 13.15
C THR A 66 11.53 9.44 12.73
N SER A 67 12.48 9.19 13.62
CA SER A 67 13.90 9.38 13.33
C SER A 67 14.39 8.49 12.18
N PHE A 68 13.93 7.24 12.10
CA PHE A 68 14.25 6.33 10.99
C PHE A 68 13.70 6.82 9.66
N LEU A 69 12.50 7.37 9.66
CA LEU A 69 11.82 7.86 8.46
C LEU A 69 12.30 9.24 8.00
N ALA A 70 13.04 9.97 8.85
CA ALA A 70 13.62 11.25 8.47
C ALA A 70 14.46 11.10 7.19
N PRO A 71 14.30 12.00 6.17
CA PRO A 71 14.82 11.81 4.82
C PRO A 71 16.32 11.45 4.78
N GLU A 72 17.13 12.19 5.49
CA GLU A 72 18.59 11.98 5.50
C GLU A 72 19.00 10.67 6.14
N LYS A 73 18.38 10.32 7.27
CA LYS A 73 18.68 9.08 7.99
C LYS A 73 18.19 7.86 7.22
N TYR A 74 16.99 7.97 6.62
CA TYR A 74 16.46 6.93 5.75
C TYR A 74 17.37 6.67 4.55
N LYS A 75 17.89 7.72 3.91
CA LYS A 75 18.84 7.61 2.81
C LYS A 75 20.11 6.87 3.24
N GLN A 76 20.71 7.25 4.36
CA GLN A 76 21.91 6.58 4.89
C GLN A 76 21.67 5.10 5.21
N ILE A 77 20.52 4.78 5.80
CA ILE A 77 20.16 3.38 6.11
C ILE A 77 19.99 2.59 4.82
N ARG A 78 19.27 3.14 3.86
CA ARG A 78 19.05 2.52 2.55
C ARG A 78 20.37 2.23 1.83
N GLU A 79 21.28 3.19 1.78
CA GLU A 79 22.61 3.02 1.18
C GLU A 79 23.41 1.90 1.86
N ARG A 80 23.41 1.85 3.20
CA ARG A 80 24.08 0.78 3.96
C ARG A 80 23.47 -0.60 3.69
N MET A 81 22.14 -0.69 3.61
CA MET A 81 21.44 -1.93 3.29
C MET A 81 21.80 -2.39 1.88
N GLN A 82 21.79 -1.47 0.91
CA GLN A 82 22.15 -1.76 -0.48
C GLN A 82 23.59 -2.25 -0.62
N GLN A 83 24.56 -1.60 0.04
CA GLN A 83 25.95 -2.01 0.03
C GLN A 83 26.17 -3.44 0.60
N ARG A 84 25.28 -3.88 1.48
CA ARG A 84 25.33 -5.21 2.10
C ARG A 84 24.43 -6.23 1.40
N GLY A 85 23.79 -5.87 0.28
CA GLY A 85 22.89 -6.75 -0.44
C GLY A 85 21.54 -7.00 0.27
N PHE A 86 21.20 -6.17 1.26
CA PHE A 86 19.89 -6.22 1.93
C PHE A 86 18.84 -5.47 1.14
N ARG A 87 17.58 -5.86 1.34
CA ARG A 87 16.42 -5.19 0.74
C ARG A 87 16.17 -3.82 1.37
N HIS A 88 15.47 -2.93 0.65
CA HIS A 88 15.43 -1.50 0.97
C HIS A 88 14.20 -1.04 1.73
N GLY A 89 13.27 -1.93 2.05
CA GLY A 89 12.05 -1.62 2.76
C GLY A 89 12.05 -2.15 4.18
N PHE A 90 11.19 -1.60 5.03
CA PHE A 90 10.86 -2.21 6.31
C PHE A 90 9.34 -2.15 6.53
N ALA A 91 8.83 -3.11 7.25
CA ALA A 91 7.45 -3.18 7.65
C ALA A 91 7.31 -2.95 9.15
N CYS A 92 6.27 -2.23 9.54
CA CYS A 92 5.97 -1.92 10.92
C CYS A 92 4.54 -2.36 11.25
N LEU A 93 4.35 -3.11 12.33
CA LEU A 93 3.03 -3.52 12.80
C LEU A 93 2.61 -2.68 14.00
N PHE A 94 1.56 -1.89 13.83
CA PHE A 94 0.88 -1.20 14.92
C PHE A 94 -0.24 -2.10 15.46
N TYR A 95 -0.14 -2.52 16.71
CA TYR A 95 -1.15 -3.37 17.35
C TYR A 95 -1.67 -2.76 18.66
N GLY A 96 -2.86 -3.15 19.04
CA GLY A 96 -3.54 -2.65 20.26
C GLY A 96 -5.04 -2.54 20.07
N GLY A 97 -5.76 -2.19 21.13
CA GLY A 97 -7.22 -2.07 21.15
C GLY A 97 -7.78 -1.07 20.12
N PRO A 98 -9.07 -1.11 19.82
CA PRO A 98 -9.71 -0.09 19.01
C PRO A 98 -9.63 1.29 19.66
N GLY A 99 -9.59 2.35 18.86
CA GLY A 99 -9.57 3.73 19.36
C GLY A 99 -8.26 4.18 20.01
N THR A 100 -7.20 3.38 19.99
CA THR A 100 -5.90 3.75 20.61
C THR A 100 -5.01 4.65 19.75
N GLY A 101 -5.51 5.15 18.63
CA GLY A 101 -4.80 6.12 17.78
C GLY A 101 -3.78 5.51 16.81
N LYS A 102 -3.80 4.20 16.55
CA LYS A 102 -2.84 3.52 15.64
C LYS A 102 -2.74 4.19 14.27
N THR A 103 -3.86 4.33 13.58
CA THR A 103 -3.93 4.94 12.24
C THR A 103 -3.53 6.41 12.30
N GLU A 104 -3.98 7.14 13.31
CA GLU A 104 -3.63 8.55 13.50
C GLU A 104 -2.11 8.72 13.73
N THR A 105 -1.48 7.82 14.48
CA THR A 105 -0.02 7.82 14.65
C THR A 105 0.71 7.75 13.31
N VAL A 106 0.24 6.90 12.38
CA VAL A 106 0.84 6.81 11.04
C VAL A 106 0.64 8.10 10.25
N TYR A 107 -0.52 8.74 10.36
CA TYR A 107 -0.77 10.03 9.72
C TYR A 107 0.16 11.13 10.26
N GLN A 108 0.34 11.18 11.58
CA GLN A 108 1.26 12.16 12.18
C GLN A 108 2.74 11.88 11.82
N LEU A 109 3.15 10.61 11.73
CA LEU A 109 4.47 10.21 11.22
C LEU A 109 4.69 10.66 9.78
N ALA A 110 3.71 10.44 8.92
CA ALA A 110 3.78 10.84 7.52
C ALA A 110 3.94 12.36 7.38
N ARG A 111 3.09 13.12 8.10
CA ARG A 111 3.15 14.58 8.14
C ARG A 111 4.52 15.09 8.63
N GLN A 112 5.03 14.54 9.72
CA GLN A 112 6.32 14.95 10.31
C GLN A 112 7.52 14.62 9.43
N THR A 113 7.43 13.58 8.62
CA THR A 113 8.53 13.11 7.75
C THR A 113 8.39 13.55 6.30
N GLY A 114 7.34 14.31 5.97
CA GLY A 114 7.08 14.80 4.60
C GLY A 114 6.76 13.68 3.61
N ARG A 115 6.17 12.57 4.07
CA ARG A 115 5.83 11.42 3.24
C ARG A 115 4.34 11.32 3.00
N ASP A 116 3.97 11.13 1.76
CA ASP A 116 2.58 10.82 1.41
C ASP A 116 2.22 9.40 1.89
N ILE A 117 0.93 9.13 2.01
CA ILE A 117 0.42 7.83 2.45
C ILE A 117 -0.46 7.25 1.35
N MET A 118 -0.21 6.01 0.99
CA MET A 118 -1.14 5.19 0.22
C MET A 118 -1.94 4.33 1.20
N VAL A 119 -3.19 4.69 1.43
CA VAL A 119 -4.08 3.99 2.36
C VAL A 119 -4.81 2.87 1.66
N VAL A 120 -4.73 1.68 2.20
CA VAL A 120 -5.39 0.48 1.71
C VAL A 120 -6.40 0.00 2.75
N ASP A 121 -7.68 0.07 2.42
CA ASP A 121 -8.76 -0.44 3.25
C ASP A 121 -8.96 -1.93 2.96
N VAL A 122 -8.48 -2.77 3.88
CA VAL A 122 -8.49 -4.22 3.71
C VAL A 122 -9.89 -4.83 3.63
N PRO A 123 -10.88 -4.44 4.43
CA PRO A 123 -12.26 -4.89 4.29
C PRO A 123 -12.87 -4.62 2.91
N GLN A 124 -12.62 -3.45 2.34
CA GLN A 124 -13.09 -3.12 0.99
C GLN A 124 -12.44 -4.02 -0.08
N ILE A 125 -11.18 -4.32 0.09
CA ILE A 125 -10.43 -5.22 -0.76
C ILE A 125 -11.06 -6.63 -0.75
N LYS A 126 -11.32 -7.19 0.43
CA LYS A 126 -11.92 -8.51 0.56
C LYS A 126 -13.27 -8.63 -0.14
N SER A 127 -14.13 -7.64 -0.03
CA SER A 127 -15.46 -7.66 -0.63
C SER A 127 -15.45 -7.61 -2.16
N LYS A 128 -14.44 -6.95 -2.76
CA LYS A 128 -14.32 -6.78 -4.22
C LYS A 128 -13.50 -7.87 -4.90
N TRP A 129 -12.71 -8.64 -4.15
CA TRP A 129 -11.72 -9.55 -4.73
C TRP A 129 -12.15 -11.02 -4.80
N VAL A 130 -13.44 -11.30 -4.69
CA VAL A 130 -13.97 -12.64 -4.92
C VAL A 130 -13.78 -13.01 -6.40
N GLY A 131 -12.73 -13.77 -6.69
CA GLY A 131 -12.38 -14.25 -8.03
C GLY A 131 -11.00 -13.86 -8.55
N ASP A 132 -10.51 -12.62 -8.32
CA ASP A 132 -9.25 -12.10 -8.88
C ASP A 132 -8.28 -11.52 -7.83
N SER A 133 -8.32 -12.05 -6.62
CA SER A 133 -7.58 -11.53 -5.46
C SER A 133 -6.08 -11.39 -5.69
N GLU A 134 -5.46 -12.37 -6.32
CA GLU A 134 -4.03 -12.39 -6.60
C GLU A 134 -3.61 -11.27 -7.56
N LYS A 135 -4.35 -11.10 -8.65
CA LYS A 135 -4.10 -10.07 -9.64
C LYS A 135 -4.25 -8.67 -9.06
N ASN A 136 -5.28 -8.47 -8.25
CA ASN A 136 -5.59 -7.17 -7.65
C ASN A 136 -4.56 -6.76 -6.60
N ILE A 137 -4.05 -7.71 -5.80
CA ILE A 137 -2.95 -7.41 -4.86
C ILE A 137 -1.66 -7.07 -5.59
N LYS A 138 -1.28 -7.82 -6.62
CA LYS A 138 -0.12 -7.50 -7.43
C LYS A 138 -0.26 -6.11 -8.06
N ALA A 139 -1.41 -5.78 -8.63
CA ALA A 139 -1.69 -4.46 -9.18
C ALA A 139 -1.57 -3.34 -8.13
N LEU A 140 -2.00 -3.59 -6.87
CA LEU A 140 -1.82 -2.66 -5.76
C LEU A 140 -0.34 -2.37 -5.50
N PHE A 141 0.50 -3.41 -5.40
CA PHE A 141 1.93 -3.25 -5.18
C PHE A 141 2.63 -2.62 -6.37
N ASP A 142 2.23 -2.94 -7.61
CA ASP A 142 2.75 -2.28 -8.80
C ASP A 142 2.43 -0.78 -8.80
N ARG A 143 1.21 -0.42 -8.42
CA ARG A 143 0.81 0.98 -8.24
C ARG A 143 1.64 1.66 -7.15
N TYR A 144 1.88 1.00 -6.03
CA TYR A 144 2.74 1.54 -4.98
C TYR A 144 4.17 1.77 -5.48
N ARG A 145 4.77 0.80 -6.18
CA ARG A 145 6.10 0.94 -6.78
C ARG A 145 6.16 2.11 -7.78
N GLU A 146 5.09 2.32 -8.56
CA GLU A 146 5.00 3.46 -9.46
C GLU A 146 4.99 4.78 -8.68
N GLN A 147 4.29 4.87 -7.56
CA GLN A 147 4.31 6.06 -6.70
C GLN A 147 5.70 6.28 -6.07
N VAL A 148 6.34 5.24 -5.59
CA VAL A 148 7.73 5.32 -5.06
C VAL A 148 8.69 5.91 -6.10
N ARG A 149 8.52 5.60 -7.38
CA ARG A 149 9.36 6.16 -8.46
C ARG A 149 9.07 7.63 -8.78
N ARG A 150 7.85 8.09 -8.49
CA ARG A 150 7.39 9.46 -8.79
C ARG A 150 7.64 10.44 -7.66
N CYS A 151 7.68 9.96 -6.44
CA CYS A 151 7.84 10.78 -5.24
C CYS A 151 9.34 10.93 -4.91
N GLU A 152 9.74 12.10 -4.43
CA GLU A 152 11.08 12.34 -3.92
C GLU A 152 11.35 11.47 -2.68
N LEU A 153 10.37 11.39 -1.79
CA LEU A 153 10.37 10.49 -0.63
C LEU A 153 9.37 9.36 -0.87
N ALA A 154 9.82 8.13 -0.70
CA ALA A 154 8.94 6.98 -0.82
C ALA A 154 7.73 7.11 0.12
N PRO A 155 6.49 7.01 -0.40
CA PRO A 155 5.28 7.11 0.41
C PRO A 155 5.17 5.95 1.39
N ILE A 156 4.37 6.12 2.42
CA ILE A 156 4.03 5.05 3.37
C ILE A 156 2.88 4.24 2.78
N LEU A 157 3.02 2.92 2.68
CA LEU A 157 1.92 2.02 2.35
C LEU A 157 1.26 1.57 3.65
N LEU A 158 0.03 2.03 3.89
CA LEU A 158 -0.73 1.74 5.10
C LEU A 158 -1.85 0.74 4.82
N PHE A 159 -1.74 -0.46 5.36
CA PHE A 159 -2.85 -1.42 5.40
C PHE A 159 -3.68 -1.16 6.65
N ASN A 160 -4.84 -0.54 6.49
CA ASN A 160 -5.77 -0.31 7.59
C ASN A 160 -6.60 -1.59 7.83
N GLU A 161 -6.84 -1.91 9.12
CA GLU A 161 -7.54 -3.15 9.53
C GLU A 161 -6.86 -4.43 9.00
N ALA A 162 -5.52 -4.45 9.07
CA ALA A 162 -4.70 -5.54 8.56
C ALA A 162 -4.95 -6.89 9.24
N ASP A 163 -5.55 -6.92 10.44
CA ASP A 163 -6.00 -8.13 11.14
C ASP A 163 -6.95 -8.97 10.29
N ALA A 164 -7.71 -8.33 9.39
CA ALA A 164 -8.54 -9.04 8.42
C ALA A 164 -7.76 -9.91 7.43
N ILE A 165 -6.46 -9.68 7.24
CA ILE A 165 -5.58 -10.44 6.34
C ILE A 165 -4.48 -11.17 7.12
N ILE A 166 -3.94 -10.55 8.19
CA ILE A 166 -2.87 -11.11 9.03
C ILE A 166 -3.52 -11.94 10.15
N SER A 167 -4.26 -12.97 9.76
CA SER A 167 -4.81 -13.96 10.71
C SER A 167 -3.91 -15.20 10.75
N THR A 168 -4.09 -16.03 11.77
CA THR A 168 -3.42 -17.33 11.82
C THR A 168 -3.81 -18.15 10.59
N ARG A 169 -2.81 -18.66 9.84
CA ARG A 169 -3.07 -19.53 8.70
C ARG A 169 -3.94 -20.70 9.12
N LYS A 170 -5.08 -20.85 8.48
CA LYS A 170 -5.99 -21.95 8.75
C LYS A 170 -5.44 -23.20 8.06
N ASN A 171 -4.82 -24.08 8.85
CA ASN A 171 -4.41 -25.40 8.39
C ASN A 171 -5.64 -26.23 8.05
N GLY A 172 -5.73 -26.75 6.82
CA GLY A 172 -6.87 -27.51 6.35
C GLY A 172 -8.01 -26.63 5.78
N ALA A 173 -7.68 -25.49 5.18
CA ALA A 173 -8.62 -24.62 4.50
C ALA A 173 -9.45 -25.42 3.47
N THR A 174 -10.67 -25.76 3.84
CA THR A 174 -11.65 -26.48 2.98
C THR A 174 -12.49 -25.52 2.16
N ASN A 175 -12.66 -24.28 2.67
CA ASN A 175 -13.49 -23.27 2.04
C ASN A 175 -12.69 -22.39 1.06
N ALA A 176 -13.33 -21.96 -0.02
CA ALA A 176 -12.73 -21.07 -1.01
C ALA A 176 -12.23 -19.75 -0.39
N VAL A 177 -12.94 -19.22 0.60
CA VAL A 177 -12.59 -17.98 1.32
C VAL A 177 -11.29 -18.15 2.10
N ASP A 178 -11.13 -19.25 2.85
CA ASP A 178 -9.91 -19.51 3.64
C ASP A 178 -8.68 -19.69 2.74
N LYS A 179 -8.84 -20.34 1.58
CA LYS A 179 -7.78 -20.46 0.57
C LYS A 179 -7.39 -19.09 0.01
N MET A 180 -8.38 -18.26 -0.29
CA MET A 180 -8.17 -16.89 -0.77
C MET A 180 -7.41 -16.05 0.26
N GLU A 181 -7.80 -16.09 1.54
CA GLU A 181 -7.11 -15.38 2.62
C GLU A 181 -5.65 -15.81 2.76
N ASN A 182 -5.38 -17.12 2.73
CA ASN A 182 -4.01 -17.64 2.77
C ASN A 182 -3.18 -17.20 1.56
N THR A 183 -3.79 -17.14 0.37
CA THR A 183 -3.12 -16.67 -0.86
C THR A 183 -2.78 -15.19 -0.76
N ILE A 184 -3.73 -14.36 -0.34
CA ILE A 184 -3.54 -12.92 -0.12
C ILE A 184 -2.39 -12.67 0.85
N GLN A 185 -2.40 -13.35 2.00
CA GLN A 185 -1.35 -13.24 3.01
C GLN A 185 0.03 -13.63 2.45
N THR A 186 0.09 -14.71 1.67
CA THR A 186 1.34 -15.15 1.06
C THR A 186 1.89 -14.12 0.09
N ILE A 187 1.03 -13.54 -0.76
CA ILE A 187 1.45 -12.53 -1.73
C ILE A 187 1.92 -11.26 -1.01
N ILE A 188 1.18 -10.77 0.00
CA ILE A 188 1.60 -9.60 0.77
C ILE A 188 2.98 -9.82 1.38
N LEU A 189 3.22 -10.97 2.03
CA LEU A 189 4.52 -11.29 2.60
C LEU A 189 5.61 -11.32 1.53
N GLN A 190 5.33 -11.94 0.37
CA GLN A 190 6.27 -12.01 -0.75
C GLN A 190 6.59 -10.63 -1.31
N GLU A 191 5.58 -9.77 -1.48
CA GLU A 191 5.76 -8.40 -1.99
C GLU A 191 6.48 -7.49 -1.00
N MET A 192 6.29 -7.71 0.31
CA MET A 192 7.06 -7.01 1.35
C MET A 192 8.52 -7.47 1.41
N GLU A 193 8.82 -8.65 0.88
CA GLU A 193 10.18 -9.19 0.77
C GLU A 193 10.89 -8.75 -0.52
N THR A 194 10.23 -8.16 -1.50
CA THR A 194 10.80 -7.75 -2.79
C THR A 194 11.22 -6.28 -2.78
#